data_607bf8e89f00a365c55ac1673509dfc8
#
_entry.id   607bf8e89f00a365c55ac1673509dfc8
#
_cell.length_a   1.000
_cell.length_b   1.000
_cell.length_c   1.000
_cell.angle_alpha   90.00
_cell.angle_beta   90.00
_cell.angle_gamma   90.00
#
_symmetry.space_group_name_H-M   'P 1'
#
loop_
_entity.id
_entity.type
_entity.pdbx_description
1 polymer ?
#
loop_
_entity_poly.entity_id
_entity_poly.type
_entity_poly.pdbx_seq_one_letter_code
_entity_poly.pdbx_strand_id
1 'polypeptide(L)'
;MERILIEAFQWLHCHPELAMKEYKTTEYLRKVLLDSGVRLLDTGLETGLIAVIGTGEAPVVALRADIDALPIQEQTSLPYASETPGVMHACGHDFHATCMLGAALLLKDREASLPGTVKVIFQPAEEVNQGADLMVKTGMLDDVQLFLAGHTYPWFPVGTVGIRPGPVMASADHFSVCIRGKGCHAANPDMGIDPIPALGAIISAFQTVVSRR
;
A
#
# COMPACT_ATOMS: atom_id res chain seq x y z
N MET A 1 10.21 -23.17 1.30
CA MET A 1 10.03 -21.70 1.22
C MET A 1 9.55 -21.25 -0.16
N GLU A 2 10.28 -21.46 -1.23
CA GLU A 2 9.90 -21.02 -2.59
C GLU A 2 8.44 -21.36 -2.96
N ARG A 3 8.02 -22.61 -2.77
CA ARG A 3 6.64 -23.04 -3.04
C ARG A 3 5.61 -22.24 -2.23
N ILE A 4 5.88 -21.98 -0.95
CA ILE A 4 4.99 -21.20 -0.10
C ILE A 4 4.83 -19.78 -0.64
N LEU A 5 5.91 -19.16 -1.11
CA LEU A 5 5.87 -17.80 -1.63
C LEU A 5 5.15 -17.72 -2.98
N ILE A 6 5.35 -18.70 -3.86
CA ILE A 6 4.61 -18.77 -5.13
C ILE A 6 3.11 -18.95 -4.87
N GLU A 7 2.74 -19.87 -3.97
CA GLU A 7 1.35 -20.10 -3.57
C GLU A 7 0.75 -18.84 -2.92
N ALA A 8 1.50 -18.14 -2.07
CA ALA A 8 1.05 -16.89 -1.45
C ALA A 8 0.83 -15.78 -2.46
N PHE A 9 1.77 -15.56 -3.36
CA PHE A 9 1.66 -14.57 -4.43
C PHE A 9 0.42 -14.82 -5.30
N GLN A 10 0.24 -16.06 -5.78
CA GLN A 10 -0.89 -16.42 -6.62
C GLN A 10 -2.21 -16.26 -5.88
N TRP A 11 -2.25 -16.65 -4.59
CA TRP A 11 -3.46 -16.50 -3.78
C TRP A 11 -3.83 -15.03 -3.57
N LEU A 12 -2.86 -14.18 -3.20
CA LEU A 12 -3.06 -12.75 -3.02
C LEU A 12 -3.52 -12.08 -4.33
N HIS A 13 -2.90 -12.44 -5.44
CA HIS A 13 -3.27 -11.92 -6.76
C HIS A 13 -4.69 -12.30 -7.17
N CYS A 14 -5.11 -13.56 -6.91
CA CYS A 14 -6.48 -14.03 -7.19
C CYS A 14 -7.55 -13.36 -6.33
N HIS A 15 -7.20 -12.95 -5.09
CA HIS A 15 -8.16 -12.48 -4.09
C HIS A 15 -7.90 -11.04 -3.65
N PRO A 16 -7.78 -10.08 -4.59
CA PRO A 16 -7.49 -8.70 -4.25
C PRO A 16 -8.66 -8.06 -3.48
N GLU A 17 -8.32 -7.25 -2.49
CA GLU A 17 -9.29 -6.52 -1.68
C GLU A 17 -8.93 -5.03 -1.66
N LEU A 18 -9.96 -4.17 -1.71
CA LEU A 18 -9.78 -2.73 -1.71
C LEU A 18 -9.33 -2.22 -0.33
N ALA A 19 -8.75 -1.03 -0.32
CA ALA A 19 -8.37 -0.30 0.87
C ALA A 19 -9.44 -0.34 1.98
N MET A 20 -9.03 -0.59 3.22
CA MET A 20 -9.87 -0.78 4.41
C MET A 20 -10.80 -2.01 4.36
N LYS A 21 -10.61 -2.92 3.43
CA LYS A 21 -11.39 -4.15 3.28
C LYS A 21 -10.52 -5.40 3.08
N GLU A 22 -9.26 -5.32 3.41
CA GLU A 22 -8.24 -6.37 3.21
C GLU A 22 -8.37 -7.48 4.26
N TYR A 23 -9.61 -7.94 4.53
CA TYR A 23 -9.90 -8.90 5.60
C TYR A 23 -9.31 -10.28 5.30
N LYS A 24 -9.58 -10.82 4.11
CA LYS A 24 -9.07 -12.14 3.70
C LYS A 24 -7.56 -12.14 3.50
N THR A 25 -7.05 -11.05 2.93
CA THR A 25 -5.61 -10.80 2.76
C THR A 25 -4.90 -10.82 4.12
N THR A 26 -5.43 -10.08 5.09
CA THR A 26 -4.92 -10.04 6.46
C THR A 26 -4.95 -11.43 7.12
N GLU A 27 -6.07 -12.14 7.00
CA GLU A 27 -6.22 -13.46 7.61
C GLU A 27 -5.32 -14.52 6.94
N TYR A 28 -5.17 -14.46 5.63
CA TYR A 28 -4.24 -15.33 4.90
C TYR A 28 -2.80 -15.13 5.38
N LEU A 29 -2.33 -13.89 5.42
CA LEU A 29 -0.98 -13.55 5.89
C LEU A 29 -0.80 -13.94 7.37
N ARG A 30 -1.80 -13.66 8.21
CA ARG A 30 -1.84 -14.07 9.62
C ARG A 30 -1.62 -15.57 9.77
N LYS A 31 -2.39 -16.35 9.03
CA LYS A 31 -2.33 -17.81 9.07
C LYS A 31 -0.93 -18.33 8.70
N VAL A 32 -0.38 -17.87 7.57
CA VAL A 32 0.94 -18.32 7.11
C VAL A 32 2.04 -17.99 8.11
N LEU A 33 2.00 -16.78 8.69
CA LEU A 33 2.97 -16.34 9.70
C LEU A 33 2.86 -17.14 10.98
N LEU A 34 1.66 -17.36 11.51
CA LEU A 34 1.44 -18.15 12.74
C LEU A 34 1.81 -19.62 12.54
N ASP A 35 1.44 -20.23 11.42
CA ASP A 35 1.81 -21.62 11.08
C ASP A 35 3.34 -21.78 10.98
N SER A 36 4.06 -20.69 10.67
CA SER A 36 5.52 -20.63 10.65
C SER A 36 6.15 -20.24 12.00
N GLY A 37 5.37 -20.12 13.07
CA GLY A 37 5.82 -19.80 14.41
C GLY A 37 6.23 -18.33 14.60
N VAL A 38 5.83 -17.43 13.69
CA VAL A 38 6.08 -16.00 13.83
C VAL A 38 5.04 -15.38 14.77
N ARG A 39 5.49 -14.56 15.73
CA ARG A 39 4.61 -13.84 16.65
C ARG A 39 3.97 -12.64 15.95
N LEU A 40 2.72 -12.37 16.30
CA LEU A 40 1.98 -11.19 15.83
C LEU A 40 1.65 -10.28 17.02
N LEU A 41 1.64 -8.96 16.77
CA LEU A 41 1.14 -7.99 17.73
C LEU A 41 -0.38 -7.84 17.56
N ASP A 42 -1.06 -7.64 18.68
CA ASP A 42 -2.48 -7.27 18.66
C ASP A 42 -2.61 -5.77 18.42
N THR A 43 -2.81 -5.40 17.18
CA THR A 43 -2.91 -4.00 16.75
C THR A 43 -4.27 -3.38 17.04
N GLY A 44 -5.30 -4.18 17.33
CA GLY A 44 -6.69 -3.73 17.41
C GLY A 44 -7.28 -3.28 16.07
N LEU A 45 -6.53 -3.40 14.96
CA LEU A 45 -7.00 -3.05 13.61
C LEU A 45 -7.77 -4.21 12.98
N GLU A 46 -8.79 -3.90 12.19
CA GLU A 46 -9.57 -4.90 11.44
C GLU A 46 -8.76 -5.50 10.28
N THR A 47 -7.92 -4.68 9.64
CA THR A 47 -7.06 -5.09 8.51
C THR A 47 -5.62 -4.66 8.73
N GLY A 48 -4.70 -5.38 8.09
CA GLY A 48 -3.27 -5.22 8.32
C GLY A 48 -2.79 -5.94 9.58
N LEU A 49 -1.49 -6.13 9.69
CA LEU A 49 -0.88 -6.80 10.84
C LEU A 49 0.59 -6.41 11.01
N ILE A 50 1.12 -6.64 12.20
CA ILE A 50 2.53 -6.48 12.54
C ILE A 50 3.06 -7.80 13.10
N ALA A 51 4.02 -8.39 12.41
CA ALA A 51 4.77 -9.54 12.87
C ALA A 51 6.03 -9.10 13.61
N VAL A 52 6.47 -9.87 14.61
CA VAL A 52 7.66 -9.59 15.40
C VAL A 52 8.56 -10.81 15.44
N ILE A 53 9.83 -10.60 15.13
CA ILE A 53 10.87 -11.63 15.09
C ILE A 53 12.09 -11.11 15.84
N GLY A 54 12.69 -11.93 16.67
CA GLY A 54 13.87 -11.60 17.46
C GLY A 54 13.60 -11.49 18.93
N THR A 55 14.54 -10.82 19.66
CA THR A 55 14.59 -10.81 21.12
C THR A 55 13.49 -10.00 21.80
N GLY A 56 12.87 -9.07 21.11
CA GLY A 56 11.97 -8.06 21.67
C GLY A 56 12.69 -6.79 22.15
N GLU A 57 14.02 -6.73 21.98
CA GLU A 57 14.87 -5.63 22.44
C GLU A 57 15.45 -4.84 21.25
N ALA A 58 16.07 -3.69 21.56
CA ALA A 58 16.80 -2.87 20.58
C ALA A 58 18.09 -3.57 20.09
N PRO A 59 18.54 -3.28 18.86
CA PRO A 59 17.93 -2.36 17.91
C PRO A 59 16.63 -2.92 17.31
N VAL A 60 15.64 -2.04 17.03
CA VAL A 60 14.37 -2.40 16.39
C VAL A 60 14.35 -1.85 14.96
N VAL A 61 14.17 -2.74 14.00
CA VAL A 61 14.08 -2.42 12.58
C VAL A 61 12.69 -2.82 12.07
N ALA A 62 12.10 -2.01 11.20
CA ALA A 62 10.85 -2.36 10.54
C ALA A 62 11.03 -2.61 9.04
N LEU A 63 10.36 -3.63 8.55
CA LEU A 63 10.15 -3.92 7.13
C LEU A 63 8.68 -3.68 6.80
N ARG A 64 8.36 -3.04 5.69
CA ARG A 64 6.98 -2.69 5.33
C ARG A 64 6.60 -3.15 3.93
N ALA A 65 5.44 -3.75 3.82
CA ALA A 65 4.68 -3.91 2.59
C ALA A 65 3.28 -3.33 2.77
N ASP A 66 2.70 -2.82 1.70
CA ASP A 66 1.30 -2.54 1.54
C ASP A 66 0.55 -3.80 1.10
N ILE A 67 -0.80 -3.84 1.28
CA ILE A 67 -1.59 -5.04 1.01
C ILE A 67 -2.93 -4.79 0.32
N ASP A 68 -3.31 -3.55 0.08
CA ASP A 68 -4.55 -3.19 -0.59
C ASP A 68 -4.43 -3.25 -2.12
N ALA A 69 -5.57 -3.39 -2.79
CA ALA A 69 -5.70 -3.46 -4.24
C ALA A 69 -6.48 -2.26 -4.77
N LEU A 70 -6.52 -2.11 -6.10
CA LEU A 70 -7.14 -1.01 -6.81
C LEU A 70 -8.47 -1.41 -7.47
N PRO A 71 -9.43 -0.47 -7.61
CA PRO A 71 -10.70 -0.69 -8.29
C PRO A 71 -10.51 -0.66 -9.83
N ILE A 72 -9.73 -1.60 -10.33
CA ILE A 72 -9.36 -1.74 -11.73
C ILE A 72 -9.72 -3.15 -12.20
N GLN A 73 -10.39 -3.28 -13.36
CA GLN A 73 -10.64 -4.59 -13.95
C GLN A 73 -9.38 -5.16 -14.55
N GLU A 74 -8.95 -6.30 -14.07
CA GLU A 74 -7.82 -7.02 -14.64
C GLU A 74 -8.12 -7.48 -16.06
N GLN A 75 -7.15 -7.29 -16.96
CA GLN A 75 -7.23 -7.67 -18.39
C GLN A 75 -6.10 -8.65 -18.78
N THR A 76 -5.44 -9.26 -17.81
CA THR A 76 -4.43 -10.28 -18.08
C THR A 76 -5.10 -11.62 -18.43
N SER A 77 -4.33 -12.53 -19.00
CA SER A 77 -4.77 -13.91 -19.22
C SER A 77 -4.01 -14.88 -18.30
N LEU A 78 -3.62 -14.42 -17.12
CA LEU A 78 -2.88 -15.23 -16.17
C LEU A 78 -3.77 -16.34 -15.59
N PRO A 79 -3.23 -17.53 -15.34
CA PRO A 79 -4.00 -18.62 -14.74
C PRO A 79 -4.41 -18.35 -13.29
N TYR A 80 -3.85 -17.31 -12.67
CA TYR A 80 -4.14 -16.81 -11.33
C TYR A 80 -4.61 -15.35 -11.35
N ALA A 81 -5.26 -14.92 -12.45
CA ALA A 81 -5.86 -13.59 -12.53
C ALA A 81 -6.90 -13.38 -11.41
N SER A 82 -7.19 -12.12 -11.12
CA SER A 82 -8.16 -11.73 -10.08
C SER A 82 -9.51 -12.42 -10.27
N GLU A 83 -10.00 -13.05 -9.23
CA GLU A 83 -11.35 -13.61 -9.14
C GLU A 83 -12.39 -12.58 -8.67
N THR A 84 -11.96 -11.36 -8.32
CA THR A 84 -12.81 -10.27 -7.85
C THR A 84 -13.09 -9.30 -9.00
N PRO A 85 -14.30 -9.30 -9.59
CA PRO A 85 -14.62 -8.41 -10.70
C PRO A 85 -14.38 -6.93 -10.37
N GLY A 86 -13.65 -6.23 -11.22
CA GLY A 86 -13.37 -4.80 -11.06
C GLY A 86 -12.30 -4.47 -10.02
N VAL A 87 -11.57 -5.47 -9.50
CA VAL A 87 -10.50 -5.25 -8.52
C VAL A 87 -9.25 -6.03 -8.92
N MET A 88 -8.08 -5.44 -8.85
CA MET A 88 -6.80 -6.12 -9.07
C MET A 88 -5.65 -5.47 -8.32
N HIS A 89 -4.58 -6.22 -8.10
CA HIS A 89 -3.29 -5.69 -7.62
C HIS A 89 -2.50 -5.01 -8.75
N ALA A 90 -2.99 -3.87 -9.25
CA ALA A 90 -2.34 -3.16 -10.35
C ALA A 90 -1.06 -2.41 -9.93
N CYS A 91 -0.88 -2.18 -8.63
CA CYS A 91 0.33 -1.55 -8.08
C CYS A 91 1.37 -2.56 -7.57
N GLY A 92 1.04 -3.86 -7.56
CA GLY A 92 1.97 -4.94 -7.17
C GLY A 92 2.10 -5.17 -5.66
N HIS A 93 1.10 -4.76 -4.87
CA HIS A 93 1.11 -4.94 -3.41
C HIS A 93 1.07 -6.41 -2.99
N ASP A 94 0.49 -7.29 -3.81
CA ASP A 94 0.58 -8.75 -3.67
C ASP A 94 2.03 -9.27 -3.72
N PHE A 95 2.84 -8.72 -4.63
CA PHE A 95 4.27 -9.01 -4.71
C PHE A 95 5.02 -8.43 -3.51
N HIS A 96 4.72 -7.19 -3.09
CA HIS A 96 5.33 -6.58 -1.90
C HIS A 96 5.05 -7.41 -0.65
N ALA A 97 3.78 -7.78 -0.43
CA ALA A 97 3.38 -8.64 0.70
C ALA A 97 4.08 -9.99 0.67
N THR A 98 4.19 -10.62 -0.51
CA THR A 98 4.90 -11.89 -0.67
C THR A 98 6.40 -11.75 -0.37
N CYS A 99 7.05 -10.68 -0.82
CA CYS A 99 8.46 -10.42 -0.50
C CYS A 99 8.67 -10.25 1.02
N MET A 100 7.80 -9.50 1.70
CA MET A 100 7.91 -9.30 3.14
C MET A 100 7.54 -10.56 3.93
N LEU A 101 6.59 -11.37 3.44
CA LEU A 101 6.34 -12.70 3.99
C LEU A 101 7.60 -13.56 3.90
N GLY A 102 8.26 -13.60 2.73
CA GLY A 102 9.52 -14.33 2.55
C GLY A 102 10.62 -13.84 3.48
N ALA A 103 10.76 -12.53 3.64
CA ALA A 103 11.70 -11.93 4.57
C ALA A 103 11.40 -12.36 6.03
N ALA A 104 10.13 -12.34 6.43
CA ALA A 104 9.71 -12.79 7.76
C ALA A 104 10.09 -14.26 8.01
N LEU A 105 9.83 -15.15 7.05
CA LEU A 105 10.18 -16.56 7.17
C LEU A 105 11.70 -16.78 7.25
N LEU A 106 12.49 -16.08 6.43
CA LEU A 106 13.96 -16.15 6.46
C LEU A 106 14.53 -15.64 7.79
N LEU A 107 13.97 -14.57 8.32
CA LEU A 107 14.37 -14.01 9.61
C LEU A 107 13.97 -14.93 10.76
N LYS A 108 12.80 -15.56 10.67
CA LYS A 108 12.35 -16.53 11.67
C LYS A 108 13.28 -17.73 11.77
N ASP A 109 13.74 -18.26 10.65
CA ASP A 109 14.72 -19.36 10.61
C ASP A 109 16.05 -18.99 11.32
N ARG A 110 16.35 -17.69 11.43
CA ARG A 110 17.57 -17.15 12.05
C ARG A 110 17.31 -16.39 13.35
N GLU A 111 16.11 -16.47 13.88
CA GLU A 111 15.67 -15.64 15.02
C GLU A 111 16.63 -15.66 16.21
N ALA A 112 17.15 -16.84 16.56
CA ALA A 112 18.08 -16.99 17.68
C ALA A 112 19.43 -16.26 17.49
N SER A 113 19.78 -15.88 16.28
CA SER A 113 21.02 -15.17 15.94
C SER A 113 20.83 -13.66 15.69
N LEU A 114 19.61 -13.17 15.77
CA LEU A 114 19.33 -11.74 15.54
C LEU A 114 19.80 -10.93 16.75
N PRO A 115 20.54 -9.81 16.51
CA PRO A 115 21.05 -8.96 17.59
C PRO A 115 19.97 -8.04 18.19
N GLY A 116 18.75 -8.07 17.68
CA GLY A 116 17.67 -7.20 18.09
C GLY A 116 16.33 -7.71 17.56
N THR A 117 15.43 -6.80 17.22
CA THR A 117 14.05 -7.09 16.85
C THR A 117 13.75 -6.60 15.43
N VAL A 118 13.04 -7.41 14.65
CA VAL A 118 12.48 -7.00 13.36
C VAL A 118 10.97 -7.02 13.44
N LYS A 119 10.34 -5.90 13.13
CA LYS A 119 8.89 -5.78 12.94
C LYS A 119 8.59 -5.82 11.45
N VAL A 120 7.76 -6.76 11.02
CA VAL A 120 7.31 -6.85 9.62
C VAL A 120 5.87 -6.37 9.56
N ILE A 121 5.67 -5.27 8.84
CA ILE A 121 4.40 -4.53 8.77
C ILE A 121 3.72 -4.85 7.43
N PHE A 122 2.51 -5.37 7.51
CA PHE A 122 1.62 -5.51 6.38
C PHE A 122 0.55 -4.42 6.50
N GLN A 123 0.80 -3.30 5.82
CA GLN A 123 0.03 -2.07 5.96
C GLN A 123 -1.20 -2.11 5.05
N PRO A 124 -2.42 -1.88 5.56
CA PRO A 124 -3.61 -1.71 4.74
C PRO A 124 -3.68 -0.30 4.14
N ALA A 125 -4.61 -0.07 3.23
CA ALA A 125 -5.09 1.24 2.79
C ALA A 125 -3.99 2.24 2.38
N GLU A 126 -3.01 1.77 1.63
CA GLU A 126 -1.95 2.63 1.07
C GLU A 126 -2.52 3.57 0.01
N GLU A 127 -3.33 3.06 -0.91
CA GLU A 127 -3.88 3.75 -2.08
C GLU A 127 -4.86 4.90 -1.76
N VAL A 128 -5.28 4.97 -0.49
CA VAL A 128 -6.13 6.06 0.03
C VAL A 128 -5.44 6.90 1.09
N ASN A 129 -4.12 6.72 1.29
CA ASN A 129 -3.28 7.45 2.24
C ASN A 129 -3.77 7.38 3.72
N GLN A 130 -4.39 6.29 4.15
CA GLN A 130 -4.93 6.15 5.51
C GLN A 130 -4.19 5.11 6.34
N GLY A 131 -3.69 4.04 5.73
CA GLY A 131 -3.16 2.89 6.45
C GLY A 131 -1.92 3.17 7.27
N ALA A 132 -1.00 4.00 6.78
CA ALA A 132 0.21 4.36 7.53
C ALA A 132 -0.13 5.09 8.84
N ASP A 133 -1.07 6.04 8.79
CA ASP A 133 -1.54 6.77 9.97
C ASP A 133 -2.21 5.84 10.99
N LEU A 134 -3.01 4.86 10.52
CA LEU A 134 -3.58 3.84 11.39
C LEU A 134 -2.51 3.01 12.08
N MET A 135 -1.50 2.54 11.35
CA MET A 135 -0.39 1.75 11.90
C MET A 135 0.40 2.54 12.94
N VAL A 136 0.73 3.80 12.67
CA VAL A 136 1.45 4.67 13.60
C VAL A 136 0.62 4.92 14.87
N LYS A 137 -0.67 5.17 14.75
CA LYS A 137 -1.56 5.39 15.90
C LYS A 137 -1.71 4.20 16.85
N THR A 138 -1.30 3.00 16.45
CA THR A 138 -1.24 1.86 17.38
C THR A 138 -0.19 2.05 18.48
N GLY A 139 0.78 2.95 18.30
CA GLY A 139 1.94 3.13 19.19
C GLY A 139 2.97 1.97 19.11
N MET A 140 2.69 0.95 18.32
CA MET A 140 3.54 -0.25 18.24
C MET A 140 4.80 -0.05 17.41
N LEU A 141 4.97 1.12 16.82
CA LEU A 141 6.11 1.47 15.99
C LEU A 141 7.02 2.53 16.61
N ASP A 142 6.71 2.98 17.83
CA ASP A 142 7.43 4.10 18.48
C ASP A 142 8.89 3.78 18.81
N ASP A 143 9.21 2.51 18.98
CA ASP A 143 10.57 2.01 19.26
C ASP A 143 11.39 1.71 18.00
N VAL A 144 10.82 1.86 16.81
CA VAL A 144 11.49 1.55 15.54
C VAL A 144 12.53 2.61 15.21
N GLN A 145 13.78 2.17 15.01
CA GLN A 145 14.94 3.03 14.73
C GLN A 145 15.26 3.14 13.23
N LEU A 146 14.87 2.14 12.44
CA LEU A 146 15.09 2.10 11.00
C LEU A 146 13.90 1.44 10.29
N PHE A 147 13.41 2.10 9.23
CA PHE A 147 12.40 1.57 8.33
C PHE A 147 12.99 1.23 6.97
N LEU A 148 12.62 0.06 6.45
CA LEU A 148 12.92 -0.37 5.10
C LEU A 148 11.61 -0.73 4.40
N ALA A 149 11.41 -0.18 3.22
CA ALA A 149 10.32 -0.52 2.32
C ALA A 149 10.85 -0.60 0.89
N GLY A 150 10.19 -1.36 0.05
CA GLY A 150 10.49 -1.47 -1.38
C GLY A 150 9.20 -1.34 -2.19
N HIS A 151 9.34 -0.94 -3.43
CA HIS A 151 8.23 -0.92 -4.39
C HIS A 151 8.66 -1.58 -5.69
N THR A 152 7.75 -2.31 -6.33
CA THR A 152 7.95 -2.84 -7.68
C THR A 152 8.20 -1.71 -8.67
N TYR A 153 9.11 -1.93 -9.60
CA TYR A 153 9.43 -0.94 -10.63
C TYR A 153 9.59 -1.65 -11.99
N PRO A 154 8.57 -1.61 -12.85
CA PRO A 154 8.50 -2.43 -14.06
C PRO A 154 9.55 -2.10 -15.12
N TRP A 155 10.22 -0.95 -15.00
CA TRP A 155 11.26 -0.52 -15.94
C TRP A 155 12.64 -1.08 -15.64
N PHE A 156 12.83 -1.73 -14.50
CA PHE A 156 14.10 -2.40 -14.19
C PHE A 156 14.08 -3.85 -14.67
N PRO A 157 15.21 -4.36 -15.15
CA PRO A 157 15.36 -5.79 -15.40
C PRO A 157 15.17 -6.60 -14.11
N VAL A 158 14.60 -7.81 -14.24
CA VAL A 158 14.46 -8.74 -13.11
C VAL A 158 15.82 -8.98 -12.43
N GLY A 159 15.83 -8.98 -11.10
CA GLY A 159 17.04 -9.11 -10.28
C GLY A 159 17.76 -7.80 -10.02
N THR A 160 17.24 -6.67 -10.51
CA THR A 160 17.80 -5.35 -10.23
C THR A 160 17.06 -4.69 -9.06
N VAL A 161 17.83 -4.08 -8.15
CA VAL A 161 17.30 -3.24 -7.06
C VAL A 161 17.83 -1.83 -7.24
N GLY A 162 16.93 -0.85 -7.40
CA GLY A 162 17.26 0.56 -7.45
C GLY A 162 17.37 1.17 -6.06
N ILE A 163 18.47 1.84 -5.76
CA ILE A 163 18.68 2.55 -4.49
C ILE A 163 19.40 3.86 -4.76
N ARG A 164 19.03 4.92 -4.06
CA ARG A 164 19.70 6.23 -4.13
C ARG A 164 19.61 6.96 -2.79
N PRO A 165 20.57 7.79 -2.45
CA PRO A 165 20.44 8.70 -1.30
C PRO A 165 19.43 9.83 -1.62
N GLY A 166 18.73 10.30 -0.58
CA GLY A 166 17.75 11.38 -0.69
C GLY A 166 16.37 10.92 -1.17
N PRO A 167 15.51 11.84 -1.62
CA PRO A 167 14.13 11.52 -2.02
C PRO A 167 14.08 10.54 -3.19
N VAL A 168 13.25 9.49 -3.05
CA VAL A 168 13.02 8.46 -4.08
C VAL A 168 11.63 8.62 -4.68
N MET A 169 10.61 8.81 -3.83
CA MET A 169 9.21 8.93 -4.22
C MET A 169 8.76 10.39 -4.20
N ALA A 170 7.79 10.74 -5.06
CA ALA A 170 7.14 12.04 -5.04
C ALA A 170 6.11 12.10 -3.90
N SER A 171 5.78 13.32 -3.45
CA SER A 171 4.59 13.54 -2.62
C SER A 171 3.33 13.55 -3.48
N ALA A 172 2.21 13.10 -2.90
CA ALA A 172 0.89 13.19 -3.51
C ALA A 172 -0.05 13.94 -2.56
N ASP A 173 -0.78 14.91 -3.13
CA ASP A 173 -1.75 15.71 -2.38
C ASP A 173 -3.10 15.65 -3.08
N HIS A 174 -4.16 15.41 -2.33
CA HIS A 174 -5.52 15.43 -2.83
C HIS A 174 -6.27 16.68 -2.35
N PHE A 175 -6.91 17.36 -3.27
CA PHE A 175 -7.76 18.50 -2.94
C PHE A 175 -9.02 18.50 -3.81
N SER A 176 -10.06 19.15 -3.31
CA SER A 176 -11.32 19.33 -4.04
C SER A 176 -11.65 20.80 -4.18
N VAL A 177 -12.09 21.21 -5.36
CA VAL A 177 -12.54 22.57 -5.64
C VAL A 177 -14.01 22.53 -6.04
N CYS A 178 -14.86 23.21 -5.27
CA CYS A 178 -16.27 23.37 -5.58
C CYS A 178 -16.55 24.78 -6.07
N ILE A 179 -16.95 24.93 -7.34
CA ILE A 179 -17.30 26.21 -7.94
C ILE A 179 -18.81 26.35 -7.93
N ARG A 180 -19.32 27.36 -7.26
CA ARG A 180 -20.76 27.63 -7.15
C ARG A 180 -21.13 28.81 -8.04
N GLY A 181 -22.04 28.57 -8.99
CA GLY A 181 -22.66 29.58 -9.83
C GLY A 181 -24.01 30.05 -9.33
N LYS A 182 -24.70 30.85 -10.15
CA LYS A 182 -26.06 31.31 -9.94
C LYS A 182 -26.89 30.97 -11.19
N GLY A 183 -27.96 30.16 -11.02
CA GLY A 183 -28.88 29.83 -12.10
C GLY A 183 -29.66 31.07 -12.59
N CYS A 184 -29.97 31.09 -13.89
CA CYS A 184 -30.86 32.08 -14.52
C CYS A 184 -31.61 31.44 -15.68
N HIS A 185 -32.55 32.19 -16.26
CA HIS A 185 -33.19 31.78 -17.51
C HIS A 185 -32.18 31.82 -18.66
N ALA A 186 -32.19 30.84 -19.55
CA ALA A 186 -31.18 30.72 -20.61
C ALA A 186 -31.15 31.94 -21.58
N ALA A 187 -32.28 32.63 -21.73
CA ALA A 187 -32.37 33.88 -22.55
C ALA A 187 -31.78 35.12 -21.85
N ASN A 188 -31.46 35.03 -20.55
CA ASN A 188 -30.95 36.16 -19.72
C ASN A 188 -29.66 35.74 -19.01
N PRO A 189 -28.59 35.39 -19.73
CA PRO A 189 -27.36 34.87 -19.13
C PRO A 189 -26.64 35.88 -18.23
N ASP A 190 -26.86 37.18 -18.47
CA ASP A 190 -26.36 38.31 -17.67
C ASP A 190 -26.91 38.32 -16.21
N MET A 191 -28.03 37.66 -15.97
CA MET A 191 -28.65 37.55 -14.62
C MET A 191 -28.09 36.39 -13.79
N GLY A 192 -27.31 35.53 -14.40
CA GLY A 192 -26.68 34.37 -13.78
C GLY A 192 -25.17 34.52 -13.54
N ILE A 193 -24.57 33.45 -13.01
CA ILE A 193 -23.13 33.27 -12.91
C ILE A 193 -22.82 31.86 -13.37
N ASP A 194 -22.23 31.74 -14.55
CA ASP A 194 -21.86 30.45 -15.11
C ASP A 194 -20.53 29.97 -14.49
N PRO A 195 -20.50 28.80 -13.79
CA PRO A 195 -19.27 28.28 -13.21
C PRO A 195 -18.34 27.59 -14.22
N ILE A 196 -18.82 27.26 -15.43
CA ILE A 196 -18.05 26.49 -16.42
C ILE A 196 -16.84 27.26 -16.97
N PRO A 197 -16.92 28.55 -17.34
CA PRO A 197 -15.73 29.31 -17.74
C PRO A 197 -14.67 29.37 -16.64
N ALA A 198 -15.09 29.53 -15.39
CA ALA A 198 -14.17 29.52 -14.24
C ALA A 198 -13.50 28.15 -14.07
N LEU A 199 -14.25 27.05 -14.21
CA LEU A 199 -13.71 25.69 -14.19
C LEU A 199 -12.64 25.49 -15.27
N GLY A 200 -12.92 25.91 -16.51
CA GLY A 200 -11.98 25.80 -17.64
C GLY A 200 -10.67 26.55 -17.36
N ALA A 201 -10.76 27.77 -16.82
CA ALA A 201 -9.59 28.57 -16.45
C ALA A 201 -8.77 27.90 -15.32
N ILE A 202 -9.43 27.36 -14.30
CA ILE A 202 -8.78 26.65 -13.18
C ILE A 202 -8.05 25.41 -13.69
N ILE A 203 -8.68 24.56 -14.50
CA ILE A 203 -8.06 23.36 -15.08
C ILE A 203 -6.80 23.75 -15.86
N SER A 204 -6.88 24.77 -16.71
CA SER A 204 -5.73 25.24 -17.49
C SER A 204 -4.60 25.77 -16.61
N ALA A 205 -4.93 26.54 -15.58
CA ALA A 205 -3.94 27.10 -14.65
C ALA A 205 -3.23 26.01 -13.84
N PHE A 206 -3.95 25.00 -13.37
CA PHE A 206 -3.35 23.89 -12.61
C PHE A 206 -2.32 23.10 -13.40
N GLN A 207 -2.45 22.98 -14.72
CA GLN A 207 -1.43 22.32 -15.55
C GLN A 207 -0.06 22.98 -15.42
N THR A 208 0.02 24.24 -15.06
CA THR A 208 1.27 24.98 -14.94
C THR A 208 1.94 24.84 -13.56
N VAL A 209 1.24 24.32 -12.54
CA VAL A 209 1.77 24.21 -11.17
C VAL A 209 2.85 23.12 -11.09
N VAL A 210 2.64 21.97 -11.72
CA VAL A 210 3.56 20.82 -11.67
C VAL A 210 4.39 20.70 -12.95
N SER A 211 3.77 20.86 -14.11
CA SER A 211 4.40 20.58 -15.41
C SER A 211 5.39 21.64 -15.88
N ARG A 212 5.53 22.76 -15.17
CA ARG A 212 6.32 23.92 -15.58
C ARG A 212 7.41 24.32 -14.58
N ARG A 213 7.82 23.42 -13.72
CA ARG A 213 8.98 23.61 -12.82
C ARG A 213 10.20 22.90 -13.33
#